data_4237acc722ee64304725eae8cf3c6229
#
_entry.id   4237acc722ee64304725eae8cf3c6229
#
_cell.length_a   1.000
_cell.length_b   1.000
_cell.length_c   1.000
_cell.angle_alpha   90.00
_cell.angle_beta   90.00
_cell.angle_gamma   90.00
#
_symmetry.space_group_name_H-M   'P 1'
#
loop_
_entity.id
_entity.type
_entity.pdbx_description
1 polymer ?
#
loop_
_entity_poly.entity_id
_entity_poly.type
_entity_poly.pdbx_seq_one_letter_code
_entity_poly.pdbx_strand_id
1 'polypeptide(L)'
;MDLRIVSQAGQCYRAAMTRPIQIIPSILAADYARLGDEVMKADQAGGDRIHLDMIDGHVFKNLSFGPRMFQALRPYTKKPFDVHLMATPAHAWIDELKEAGCDRILLHLDLGDDISNMIGSIHAHAMSVGLVLTPRDEAEDILPFLDHIDVVNVMTVDPGFGGQLFLHAMMPKVSEVRTLIGRRPIDLSVDGGVTQETAKLAARAGADCFVAGTSIFKSETKNYGDAITALRDAASQATKKSPETV
;
A
#
# COMPACT_ATOMS: atom_id res chain seq x y z
N MET A 1 4.51 31.29 -34.44
CA MET A 1 3.99 30.73 -33.18
C MET A 1 4.94 29.61 -32.79
N ASP A 2 5.74 29.85 -31.78
CA ASP A 2 7.05 29.22 -31.61
C ASP A 2 6.94 27.81 -30.93
N LEU A 3 7.25 26.76 -31.67
CA LEU A 3 7.23 25.36 -31.23
C LEU A 3 8.27 25.03 -30.10
N ARG A 4 9.03 26.01 -29.63
CA ARG A 4 10.04 25.85 -28.57
C ARG A 4 9.48 25.93 -27.15
N ILE A 5 8.25 26.44 -26.95
CA ILE A 5 7.65 26.62 -25.62
C ILE A 5 7.11 25.29 -25.06
N VAL A 6 6.75 24.34 -25.92
CA VAL A 6 6.20 23.03 -25.48
C VAL A 6 7.29 22.09 -24.94
N SER A 7 8.55 22.26 -25.36
CA SER A 7 9.67 21.42 -24.94
C SER A 7 10.16 21.70 -23.51
N GLN A 8 10.04 22.93 -23.01
CA GLN A 8 10.49 23.27 -21.65
C GLN A 8 9.50 22.89 -20.55
N ALA A 9 8.21 22.84 -20.84
CA ALA A 9 7.21 22.36 -19.88
C ALA A 9 7.35 20.87 -19.57
N GLY A 10 7.73 20.06 -20.56
CA GLY A 10 7.99 18.63 -20.39
C GLY A 10 9.24 18.29 -19.58
N GLN A 11 10.25 19.18 -19.57
CA GLN A 11 11.49 18.96 -18.80
C GLN A 11 11.36 19.44 -17.34
N CYS A 12 10.48 20.39 -17.04
CA CYS A 12 10.24 20.86 -15.67
C CYS A 12 9.44 19.88 -14.81
N TYR A 13 8.72 18.93 -15.41
CA TYR A 13 7.96 17.88 -14.70
C TYR A 13 8.87 16.76 -14.13
N ARG A 14 10.15 16.72 -14.46
CA ARG A 14 11.07 15.61 -14.12
C ARG A 14 11.91 15.81 -12.86
N ALA A 15 11.82 16.92 -12.17
CA ALA A 15 12.37 17.05 -10.82
C ALA A 15 11.30 16.66 -9.77
N ALA A 16 10.65 15.51 -9.97
CA ALA A 16 9.86 14.90 -8.94
C ALA A 16 10.80 14.54 -7.78
N MET A 17 10.51 15.04 -6.59
CA MET A 17 11.18 14.57 -5.36
C MET A 17 11.05 13.04 -5.36
N THR A 18 12.19 12.35 -5.51
CA THR A 18 12.23 10.89 -5.42
C THR A 18 11.82 10.52 -4.00
N ARG A 19 10.61 9.99 -3.84
CA ARG A 19 10.14 9.50 -2.56
C ARG A 19 10.94 8.24 -2.19
N PRO A 20 11.24 8.03 -0.91
CA PRO A 20 11.92 6.81 -0.50
C PRO A 20 11.03 5.60 -0.78
N ILE A 21 11.64 4.54 -1.30
CA ILE A 21 10.96 3.26 -1.49
C ILE A 21 10.67 2.63 -0.13
N GLN A 22 9.41 2.32 0.13
CA GLN A 22 8.96 1.64 1.34
C GLN A 22 8.54 0.19 1.02
N ILE A 23 9.03 -0.76 1.81
CA ILE A 23 8.61 -2.16 1.77
C ILE A 23 7.78 -2.45 3.01
N ILE A 24 6.56 -2.90 2.79
CA ILE A 24 5.54 -3.04 3.83
C ILE A 24 5.14 -4.54 3.92
N PRO A 25 5.71 -5.29 4.88
CA PRO A 25 5.36 -6.71 5.07
C PRO A 25 3.89 -6.89 5.44
N SER A 26 3.11 -7.67 4.64
CA SER A 26 1.74 -8.07 4.98
C SER A 26 1.76 -9.40 5.74
N ILE A 27 1.34 -9.37 7.00
CA ILE A 27 1.32 -10.54 7.87
C ILE A 27 0.24 -11.57 7.50
N LEU A 28 -0.60 -11.30 6.53
CA LEU A 28 -1.56 -12.27 5.98
C LEU A 28 -0.84 -13.52 5.44
N ALA A 29 0.44 -13.41 5.05
CA ALA A 29 1.25 -14.52 4.57
C ALA A 29 2.15 -15.16 5.65
N ALA A 30 2.17 -14.64 6.87
CA ALA A 30 3.02 -15.07 7.97
C ALA A 30 2.55 -16.38 8.63
N ASP A 31 3.34 -16.92 9.55
CA ASP A 31 2.93 -18.04 10.40
C ASP A 31 1.99 -17.55 11.52
N TYR A 32 0.71 -17.84 11.40
CA TYR A 32 -0.32 -17.39 12.34
C TYR A 32 -0.12 -17.91 13.77
N ALA A 33 0.55 -19.04 13.93
CA ALA A 33 0.85 -19.58 15.27
C ALA A 33 1.94 -18.78 16.01
N ARG A 34 2.67 -17.89 15.29
CA ARG A 34 3.81 -17.13 15.84
C ARG A 34 3.84 -15.68 15.35
N LEU A 35 2.67 -15.06 15.17
CA LEU A 35 2.56 -13.72 14.58
C LEU A 35 3.41 -12.65 15.27
N GLY A 36 3.54 -12.68 16.60
CA GLY A 36 4.41 -11.77 17.34
C GLY A 36 5.87 -11.86 16.90
N ASP A 37 6.41 -13.09 16.81
CA ASP A 37 7.78 -13.33 16.32
C ASP A 37 7.94 -12.91 14.86
N GLU A 38 6.94 -13.15 14.03
CA GLU A 38 6.95 -12.80 12.62
C GLU A 38 6.98 -11.28 12.40
N VAL A 39 6.17 -10.54 13.17
CA VAL A 39 6.16 -9.06 13.17
C VAL A 39 7.52 -8.51 13.63
N MET A 40 8.06 -9.04 14.74
CA MET A 40 9.37 -8.61 15.25
C MET A 40 10.49 -8.87 14.23
N LYS A 41 10.50 -10.03 13.58
CA LYS A 41 11.48 -10.37 12.53
C LYS A 41 11.34 -9.45 11.32
N ALA A 42 10.11 -9.14 10.87
CA ALA A 42 9.87 -8.25 9.75
C ALA A 42 10.34 -6.82 10.04
N ASP A 43 10.14 -6.32 11.27
CA ASP A 43 10.67 -5.04 11.74
C ASP A 43 12.20 -5.03 11.71
N GLN A 44 12.85 -6.01 12.37
CA GLN A 44 14.31 -6.14 12.43
C GLN A 44 14.95 -6.33 11.04
N ALA A 45 14.23 -6.92 10.11
CA ALA A 45 14.61 -7.10 8.72
C ALA A 45 14.53 -5.81 7.87
N GLY A 46 14.03 -4.71 8.43
CA GLY A 46 13.97 -3.42 7.75
C GLY A 46 12.66 -3.15 7.01
N GLY A 47 11.57 -3.79 7.41
CA GLY A 47 10.22 -3.38 7.02
C GLY A 47 9.94 -1.95 7.48
N ASP A 48 9.29 -1.15 6.63
CA ASP A 48 9.03 0.26 6.95
C ASP A 48 7.75 0.44 7.77
N ARG A 49 6.78 -0.43 7.55
CA ARG A 49 5.47 -0.53 8.22
C ARG A 49 5.09 -2.00 8.33
N ILE A 50 4.00 -2.30 9.04
CA ILE A 50 3.39 -3.64 9.06
C ILE A 50 1.98 -3.53 8.47
N HIS A 51 1.69 -4.30 7.44
CA HIS A 51 0.38 -4.35 6.80
C HIS A 51 -0.50 -5.41 7.42
N LEU A 52 -1.71 -5.01 7.79
CA LEU A 52 -2.69 -5.78 8.54
C LEU A 52 -3.99 -5.87 7.75
N ASP A 53 -4.24 -7.02 7.12
CA ASP A 53 -5.47 -7.25 6.37
C ASP A 53 -6.61 -7.65 7.32
N MET A 54 -7.61 -6.80 7.51
CA MET A 54 -8.79 -7.06 8.32
C MET A 54 -9.96 -7.45 7.43
N ILE A 55 -10.29 -8.75 7.39
CA ILE A 55 -11.33 -9.32 6.54
C ILE A 55 -12.37 -10.04 7.41
N ASP A 56 -13.66 -9.67 7.26
CA ASP A 56 -14.77 -10.16 8.09
C ASP A 56 -15.64 -11.25 7.44
N GLY A 57 -15.34 -11.60 6.18
CA GLY A 57 -16.11 -12.60 5.42
C GLY A 57 -17.38 -12.07 4.74
N HIS A 58 -17.74 -10.79 4.92
CA HIS A 58 -18.91 -10.20 4.27
C HIS A 58 -18.55 -9.57 2.93
N VAL A 59 -17.50 -8.76 2.88
CA VAL A 59 -17.05 -8.10 1.64
C VAL A 59 -16.31 -9.10 0.74
N PHE A 60 -15.39 -9.84 1.32
CA PHE A 60 -14.62 -10.89 0.64
C PHE A 60 -14.77 -12.22 1.38
N LYS A 61 -14.84 -13.34 0.63
CA LYS A 61 -15.05 -14.69 1.20
C LYS A 61 -13.80 -15.23 1.88
N ASN A 62 -13.28 -14.50 2.85
CA ASN A 62 -12.16 -14.89 3.69
C ASN A 62 -12.38 -14.33 5.11
N LEU A 63 -11.69 -14.89 6.08
CA LEU A 63 -11.59 -14.39 7.44
C LEU A 63 -10.12 -14.24 7.81
N SER A 64 -9.76 -13.10 8.40
CA SER A 64 -8.37 -12.89 8.81
C SER A 64 -8.30 -12.45 10.28
N PHE A 65 -7.99 -11.22 10.50
CA PHE A 65 -7.61 -10.66 11.78
C PHE A 65 -8.57 -9.54 12.21
N GLY A 66 -8.45 -9.12 13.46
CA GLY A 66 -9.23 -8.01 13.99
C GLY A 66 -8.48 -7.25 15.08
N PRO A 67 -9.08 -6.17 15.62
CA PRO A 67 -8.42 -5.21 16.51
C PRO A 67 -7.73 -5.84 17.72
N ARG A 68 -8.33 -6.86 18.35
CA ARG A 68 -7.71 -7.54 19.50
C ARG A 68 -6.37 -8.21 19.16
N MET A 69 -6.25 -8.78 17.97
CA MET A 69 -5.00 -9.38 17.53
C MET A 69 -3.97 -8.28 17.21
N PHE A 70 -4.38 -7.17 16.59
CA PHE A 70 -3.50 -6.02 16.33
C PHE A 70 -2.96 -5.43 17.64
N GLN A 71 -3.82 -5.27 18.64
CA GLN A 71 -3.42 -4.84 19.99
C GLN A 71 -2.39 -5.77 20.61
N ALA A 72 -2.58 -7.09 20.47
CA ALA A 72 -1.63 -8.09 20.97
C ALA A 72 -0.28 -8.05 20.22
N LEU A 73 -0.26 -7.62 18.95
CA LEU A 73 0.96 -7.47 18.15
C LEU A 73 1.70 -6.16 18.42
N ARG A 74 1.03 -5.11 18.94
CA ARG A 74 1.63 -3.79 19.13
C ARG A 74 2.93 -3.79 19.95
N PRO A 75 3.11 -4.61 21.01
CA PRO A 75 4.36 -4.67 21.77
C PRO A 75 5.58 -5.19 20.99
N TYR A 76 5.38 -5.90 19.88
CA TYR A 76 6.45 -6.56 19.13
C TYR A 76 7.18 -5.63 18.14
N THR A 77 6.64 -4.43 17.89
CA THR A 77 7.25 -3.46 16.96
C THR A 77 6.87 -2.02 17.31
N LYS A 78 7.70 -1.08 16.91
CA LYS A 78 7.38 0.36 16.92
C LYS A 78 7.02 0.89 15.52
N LYS A 79 7.11 0.04 14.50
CA LYS A 79 6.72 0.41 13.13
C LYS A 79 5.23 0.72 13.06
N PRO A 80 4.82 1.66 12.20
CA PRO A 80 3.41 1.95 12.01
C PRO A 80 2.63 0.73 11.52
N PHE A 81 1.39 0.61 11.98
CA PHE A 81 0.43 -0.38 11.50
C PHE A 81 -0.47 0.24 10.44
N ASP A 82 -0.44 -0.32 9.24
CA ASP A 82 -1.34 0.01 8.13
C ASP A 82 -2.44 -1.05 8.05
N VAL A 83 -3.68 -0.69 8.38
CA VAL A 83 -4.81 -1.61 8.34
C VAL A 83 -5.54 -1.48 7.02
N HIS A 84 -5.56 -2.56 6.25
CA HIS A 84 -6.40 -2.69 5.07
C HIS A 84 -7.77 -3.20 5.51
N LEU A 85 -8.74 -2.28 5.56
CA LEU A 85 -10.05 -2.53 6.16
C LEU A 85 -11.01 -3.10 5.10
N MET A 86 -11.27 -4.39 5.21
CA MET A 86 -12.19 -5.17 4.37
C MET A 86 -13.31 -5.76 5.22
N ALA A 87 -13.96 -4.90 6.00
CA ALA A 87 -15.05 -5.28 6.90
C ALA A 87 -16.19 -4.26 6.81
N THR A 88 -17.42 -4.73 7.01
CA THR A 88 -18.64 -3.90 6.91
C THR A 88 -19.53 -4.04 8.15
N PRO A 89 -20.08 -2.93 8.68
CA PRO A 89 -19.86 -1.56 8.26
C PRO A 89 -18.48 -1.05 8.72
N ALA A 90 -17.73 -0.41 7.81
CA ALA A 90 -16.35 -0.02 8.06
C ALA A 90 -16.22 1.02 9.19
N HIS A 91 -17.16 1.96 9.28
CA HIS A 91 -17.16 3.01 10.31
C HIS A 91 -17.18 2.45 11.75
N ALA A 92 -17.76 1.27 11.96
CA ALA A 92 -17.86 0.66 13.29
C ALA A 92 -16.51 0.21 13.88
N TRP A 93 -15.44 0.19 13.07
CA TRP A 93 -14.13 -0.32 13.50
C TRP A 93 -13.11 0.77 13.81
N ILE A 94 -13.40 2.05 13.53
CA ILE A 94 -12.39 3.12 13.61
C ILE A 94 -11.87 3.28 15.06
N ASP A 95 -12.77 3.28 16.06
CA ASP A 95 -12.41 3.44 17.46
C ASP A 95 -11.56 2.26 17.97
N GLU A 96 -12.00 1.03 17.70
CA GLU A 96 -11.27 -0.18 18.11
C GLU A 96 -9.90 -0.30 17.42
N LEU A 97 -9.79 0.12 16.16
CA LEU A 97 -8.51 0.13 15.45
C LEU A 97 -7.55 1.15 16.06
N LYS A 98 -8.05 2.32 16.46
CA LYS A 98 -7.24 3.31 17.19
C LYS A 98 -6.77 2.76 18.54
N GLU A 99 -7.68 2.16 19.32
CA GLU A 99 -7.34 1.55 20.61
C GLU A 99 -6.35 0.39 20.47
N ALA A 100 -6.41 -0.34 19.35
CA ALA A 100 -5.46 -1.39 19.03
C ALA A 100 -4.06 -0.87 18.64
N GLY A 101 -3.89 0.46 18.53
CA GLY A 101 -2.63 1.09 18.19
C GLY A 101 -2.32 1.12 16.69
N CYS A 102 -3.36 1.14 15.86
CA CYS A 102 -3.22 1.31 14.42
C CYS A 102 -2.91 2.77 14.08
N ASP A 103 -2.12 2.98 13.02
CA ASP A 103 -1.61 4.30 12.65
C ASP A 103 -2.24 4.81 11.35
N ARG A 104 -2.67 3.90 10.47
CA ARG A 104 -3.29 4.20 9.17
C ARG A 104 -4.41 3.22 8.86
N ILE A 105 -5.49 3.71 8.26
CA ILE A 105 -6.58 2.87 7.74
C ILE A 105 -6.69 3.08 6.23
N LEU A 106 -6.72 1.97 5.48
CA LEU A 106 -6.95 1.94 4.04
C LEU A 106 -8.39 1.51 3.79
N LEU A 107 -9.17 2.38 3.13
CA LEU A 107 -10.61 2.23 2.89
C LEU A 107 -10.88 1.88 1.44
N HIS A 108 -11.70 0.88 1.20
CA HIS A 108 -12.30 0.65 -0.11
C HIS A 108 -13.40 1.65 -0.41
N LEU A 109 -13.53 2.05 -1.67
CA LEU A 109 -14.54 3.02 -2.11
C LEU A 109 -15.97 2.46 -2.08
N ASP A 110 -16.12 1.15 -2.19
CA ASP A 110 -17.40 0.44 -2.34
C ASP A 110 -17.93 -0.22 -1.06
N LEU A 111 -17.41 0.13 0.11
CA LEU A 111 -17.86 -0.46 1.40
C LEU A 111 -19.23 0.03 1.90
N GLY A 112 -19.92 0.87 1.12
CA GLY A 112 -21.27 1.34 1.42
C GLY A 112 -21.36 2.44 2.47
N ASP A 113 -20.25 2.84 3.07
CA ASP A 113 -20.16 3.96 4.01
C ASP A 113 -19.88 5.29 3.27
N ASP A 114 -20.20 6.40 3.90
CA ASP A 114 -19.80 7.72 3.42
C ASP A 114 -18.29 7.93 3.64
N ILE A 115 -17.52 7.81 2.56
CA ILE A 115 -16.06 7.91 2.57
C ILE A 115 -15.59 9.26 3.15
N SER A 116 -16.26 10.36 2.83
CA SER A 116 -15.88 11.68 3.37
C SER A 116 -16.03 11.75 4.88
N ASN A 117 -17.12 11.22 5.42
CA ASN A 117 -17.34 11.15 6.86
C ASN A 117 -16.34 10.20 7.53
N MET A 118 -16.00 9.09 6.89
CA MET A 118 -14.99 8.16 7.42
C MET A 118 -13.60 8.78 7.46
N ILE A 119 -13.18 9.49 6.42
CA ILE A 119 -11.91 10.24 6.37
C ILE A 119 -11.87 11.23 7.55
N GLY A 120 -12.94 12.00 7.75
CA GLY A 120 -13.04 12.95 8.86
C GLY A 120 -12.93 12.28 10.24
N SER A 121 -13.59 11.13 10.42
CA SER A 121 -13.51 10.35 11.66
C SER A 121 -12.11 9.81 11.92
N ILE A 122 -11.44 9.24 10.92
CA ILE A 122 -10.08 8.71 11.04
C ILE A 122 -9.10 9.82 11.42
N HIS A 123 -9.20 11.00 10.79
CA HIS A 123 -8.37 12.15 11.14
C HIS A 123 -8.64 12.67 12.55
N ALA A 124 -9.90 12.65 13.02
CA ALA A 124 -10.24 13.03 14.40
C ALA A 124 -9.54 12.15 15.45
N HIS A 125 -9.21 10.90 15.08
CA HIS A 125 -8.42 9.97 15.90
C HIS A 125 -6.90 10.12 15.71
N ALA A 126 -6.43 11.14 14.99
CA ALA A 126 -5.02 11.34 14.64
C ALA A 126 -4.39 10.11 13.96
N MET A 127 -5.13 9.45 13.09
CA MET A 127 -4.66 8.40 12.20
C MET A 127 -4.56 8.92 10.77
N SER A 128 -3.65 8.36 9.99
CA SER A 128 -3.57 8.55 8.54
C SER A 128 -4.65 7.76 7.82
N VAL A 129 -5.08 8.23 6.66
CA VAL A 129 -6.09 7.54 5.86
C VAL A 129 -5.63 7.34 4.42
N GLY A 130 -5.97 6.21 3.85
CA GLY A 130 -5.76 5.90 2.45
C GLY A 130 -7.00 5.38 1.77
N LEU A 131 -7.02 5.48 0.44
CA LEU A 131 -8.03 4.86 -0.39
C LEU A 131 -7.46 3.69 -1.17
N VAL A 132 -8.25 2.64 -1.28
CA VAL A 132 -7.92 1.43 -2.03
C VAL A 132 -8.66 1.46 -3.35
N LEU A 133 -7.91 1.31 -4.44
CA LEU A 133 -8.46 1.09 -5.77
C LEU A 133 -8.31 -0.38 -6.15
N THR A 134 -9.42 -1.04 -6.40
CA THR A 134 -9.50 -2.40 -6.93
C THR A 134 -9.33 -2.41 -8.46
N PRO A 135 -9.22 -3.59 -9.10
CA PRO A 135 -9.27 -3.67 -10.57
C PRO A 135 -10.54 -3.08 -11.20
N ARG A 136 -11.64 -2.96 -10.42
CA ARG A 136 -12.95 -2.50 -10.92
C ARG A 136 -13.13 -0.98 -10.85
N ASP A 137 -12.36 -0.30 -9.97
CA ASP A 137 -12.45 1.14 -9.78
C ASP A 137 -11.68 1.88 -10.88
N GLU A 138 -12.04 3.12 -11.16
CA GLU A 138 -11.28 3.99 -12.06
C GLU A 138 -10.26 4.83 -11.27
N ALA A 139 -9.20 5.29 -11.94
CA ALA A 139 -8.17 6.09 -11.26
C ALA A 139 -8.74 7.43 -10.77
N GLU A 140 -9.69 7.99 -11.51
CA GLU A 140 -10.34 9.26 -11.21
C GLU A 140 -11.26 9.24 -9.99
N ASP A 141 -11.66 8.06 -9.51
CA ASP A 141 -12.55 7.93 -8.34
C ASP A 141 -11.92 8.50 -7.06
N ILE A 142 -10.58 8.67 -7.02
CA ILE A 142 -9.88 9.32 -5.91
C ILE A 142 -9.92 10.85 -5.95
N LEU A 143 -10.26 11.47 -7.07
CA LEU A 143 -10.14 12.92 -7.26
C LEU A 143 -10.82 13.76 -6.17
N PRO A 144 -12.04 13.41 -5.69
CA PRO A 144 -12.70 14.17 -4.64
C PRO A 144 -11.97 14.15 -3.29
N PHE A 145 -11.06 13.20 -3.09
CA PHE A 145 -10.44 12.91 -1.79
C PHE A 145 -8.96 13.27 -1.70
N LEU A 146 -8.31 13.64 -2.83
CA LEU A 146 -6.84 13.82 -2.91
C LEU A 146 -6.26 14.81 -1.91
N ASP A 147 -7.02 15.79 -1.47
CA ASP A 147 -6.55 16.79 -0.50
C ASP A 147 -6.79 16.35 0.97
N HIS A 148 -7.32 15.13 1.16
CA HIS A 148 -7.74 14.59 2.46
C HIS A 148 -7.19 13.19 2.74
N ILE A 149 -6.27 12.69 1.93
CA ILE A 149 -5.70 11.32 2.09
C ILE A 149 -4.17 11.35 2.08
N ASP A 150 -3.58 10.35 2.70
CA ASP A 150 -2.11 10.22 2.85
C ASP A 150 -1.53 9.16 1.90
N VAL A 151 -2.36 8.24 1.39
CA VAL A 151 -1.93 7.15 0.50
C VAL A 151 -3.06 6.73 -0.43
N VAL A 152 -2.69 6.35 -1.66
CA VAL A 152 -3.53 5.55 -2.55
C VAL A 152 -2.91 4.17 -2.66
N ASN A 153 -3.68 3.13 -2.36
CA ASN A 153 -3.28 1.73 -2.48
C ASN A 153 -3.96 1.09 -3.69
N VAL A 154 -3.19 0.76 -4.72
CA VAL A 154 -3.72 0.10 -5.92
C VAL A 154 -3.56 -1.41 -5.78
N MET A 155 -4.69 -2.12 -5.76
CA MET A 155 -4.69 -3.57 -5.74
C MET A 155 -4.18 -4.11 -7.07
N THR A 156 -3.17 -4.93 -7.01
CA THR A 156 -2.59 -5.65 -8.16
C THR A 156 -2.96 -7.13 -8.18
N VAL A 157 -3.99 -7.47 -7.43
CA VAL A 157 -4.73 -8.76 -7.40
C VAL A 157 -6.19 -8.46 -7.07
N ASP A 158 -7.09 -9.44 -7.20
CA ASP A 158 -8.41 -9.35 -6.60
C ASP A 158 -8.28 -9.42 -5.06
N PRO A 159 -8.91 -8.47 -4.30
CA PRO A 159 -8.77 -8.44 -2.84
C PRO A 159 -9.28 -9.71 -2.14
N GLY A 160 -8.75 -10.00 -0.95
CA GLY A 160 -9.26 -11.02 -0.04
C GLY A 160 -8.35 -12.23 0.19
N PHE A 161 -7.41 -12.55 -0.68
CA PHE A 161 -6.51 -13.70 -0.51
C PHE A 161 -5.06 -13.35 -0.83
N GLY A 162 -4.14 -13.86 -0.01
CA GLY A 162 -2.70 -13.77 -0.29
C GLY A 162 -2.23 -14.79 -1.33
N GLY A 163 -1.04 -14.55 -1.91
CA GLY A 163 -0.35 -15.48 -2.80
C GLY A 163 -0.88 -15.55 -4.24
N GLN A 164 -1.68 -14.59 -4.65
CA GLN A 164 -2.20 -14.48 -6.02
C GLN A 164 -1.12 -13.95 -6.99
N LEU A 165 -1.33 -14.19 -8.29
CA LEU A 165 -0.49 -13.67 -9.35
C LEU A 165 -0.76 -12.18 -9.57
N PHE A 166 0.30 -11.42 -9.79
CA PHE A 166 0.25 -9.99 -10.05
C PHE A 166 -0.49 -9.68 -11.36
N LEU A 167 -1.44 -8.77 -11.31
CA LEU A 167 -2.19 -8.28 -12.46
C LEU A 167 -1.42 -7.17 -13.19
N HIS A 168 -0.63 -7.53 -14.18
CA HIS A 168 0.16 -6.59 -15.00
C HIS A 168 -0.70 -5.49 -15.66
N ALA A 169 -1.97 -5.78 -15.94
CA ALA A 169 -2.92 -4.83 -16.50
C ALA A 169 -3.21 -3.63 -15.60
N MET A 170 -2.81 -3.67 -14.32
CA MET A 170 -2.97 -2.55 -13.39
C MET A 170 -1.89 -1.46 -13.55
N MET A 171 -0.82 -1.70 -14.28
CA MET A 171 0.28 -0.72 -14.41
C MET A 171 -0.13 0.62 -15.04
N PRO A 172 -0.98 0.66 -16.08
CA PRO A 172 -1.53 1.94 -16.56
C PRO A 172 -2.27 2.71 -15.47
N LYS A 173 -3.14 2.05 -14.68
CA LYS A 173 -3.86 2.67 -13.57
C LYS A 173 -2.89 3.24 -12.51
N VAL A 174 -1.82 2.52 -12.15
CA VAL A 174 -0.77 3.03 -11.23
C VAL A 174 -0.14 4.31 -11.78
N SER A 175 0.19 4.37 -13.08
CA SER A 175 0.77 5.56 -13.71
C SER A 175 -0.20 6.73 -13.75
N GLU A 176 -1.47 6.47 -13.98
CA GLU A 176 -2.53 7.46 -13.97
C GLU A 176 -2.75 8.04 -12.58
N VAL A 177 -2.88 7.20 -11.57
CA VAL A 177 -2.97 7.59 -10.15
C VAL A 177 -1.77 8.45 -9.75
N ARG A 178 -0.55 8.10 -10.15
CA ARG A 178 0.64 8.93 -9.89
C ARG A 178 0.51 10.31 -10.54
N THR A 179 -0.05 10.38 -11.75
CA THR A 179 -0.29 11.65 -12.45
C THR A 179 -1.32 12.49 -11.71
N LEU A 180 -2.42 11.89 -11.24
CA LEU A 180 -3.48 12.57 -10.49
C LEU A 180 -2.98 13.06 -9.11
N ILE A 181 -2.17 12.27 -8.41
CA ILE A 181 -1.51 12.69 -7.17
C ILE A 181 -0.63 13.93 -7.40
N GLY A 182 0.11 13.97 -8.49
CA GLY A 182 0.98 15.08 -8.82
C GLY A 182 2.05 15.35 -7.76
N ARG A 183 2.08 16.57 -7.20
CA ARG A 183 3.05 16.98 -6.16
C ARG A 183 2.56 16.83 -4.73
N ARG A 184 1.36 16.30 -4.54
CA ARG A 184 0.80 16.11 -3.19
C ARG A 184 1.66 15.12 -2.39
N PRO A 185 1.74 15.28 -1.06
CA PRO A 185 2.50 14.38 -0.19
C PRO A 185 1.76 13.05 0.05
N ILE A 186 1.23 12.44 -1.02
CA ILE A 186 0.47 11.19 -0.99
C ILE A 186 1.38 10.05 -1.45
N ASP A 187 1.48 8.99 -0.64
CA ASP A 187 2.16 7.75 -1.01
C ASP A 187 1.34 7.01 -2.09
N LEU A 188 2.02 6.33 -3.02
CA LEU A 188 1.37 5.43 -3.96
C LEU A 188 1.82 4.01 -3.71
N SER A 189 0.92 3.22 -3.15
CA SER A 189 1.15 1.83 -2.79
C SER A 189 0.60 0.88 -3.86
N VAL A 190 1.26 -0.26 -4.01
CA VAL A 190 0.73 -1.43 -4.73
C VAL A 190 0.66 -2.62 -3.79
N ASP A 191 -0.43 -3.38 -3.90
CA ASP A 191 -0.72 -4.51 -3.03
C ASP A 191 -1.22 -5.72 -3.83
N GLY A 192 -0.49 -6.83 -3.67
CA GLY A 192 -0.79 -8.10 -4.30
C GLY A 192 0.25 -8.56 -5.32
N GLY A 193 0.76 -9.78 -5.15
CA GLY A 193 1.70 -10.42 -6.07
C GLY A 193 3.06 -9.71 -6.21
N VAL A 194 3.46 -8.93 -5.20
CA VAL A 194 4.71 -8.17 -5.23
C VAL A 194 5.91 -9.11 -5.10
N THR A 195 6.76 -9.09 -6.14
CA THR A 195 8.07 -9.75 -6.25
C THR A 195 9.11 -8.74 -6.70
N GLN A 196 10.39 -9.12 -6.80
CA GLN A 196 11.43 -8.24 -7.33
C GLN A 196 11.10 -7.73 -8.74
N GLU A 197 10.53 -8.58 -9.60
CA GLU A 197 10.18 -8.21 -10.98
C GLU A 197 8.99 -7.26 -11.02
N THR A 198 7.93 -7.58 -10.28
CA THR A 198 6.71 -6.76 -10.28
C THR A 198 6.93 -5.45 -9.53
N ALA A 199 7.79 -5.40 -8.50
CA ALA A 199 8.21 -4.17 -7.84
C ALA A 199 8.94 -3.21 -8.80
N LYS A 200 9.80 -3.73 -9.70
CA LYS A 200 10.41 -2.91 -10.77
C LYS A 200 9.36 -2.29 -11.69
N LEU A 201 8.37 -3.08 -12.08
CA LEU A 201 7.29 -2.62 -12.97
C LEU A 201 6.45 -1.52 -12.30
N ALA A 202 6.00 -1.77 -11.07
CA ALA A 202 5.19 -0.83 -10.32
C ALA A 202 5.97 0.46 -9.96
N ALA A 203 7.26 0.36 -9.62
CA ALA A 203 8.11 1.53 -9.40
C ALA A 203 8.27 2.39 -10.67
N ARG A 204 8.41 1.77 -11.86
CA ARG A 204 8.42 2.51 -13.15
C ARG A 204 7.09 3.19 -13.41
N ALA A 205 5.98 2.59 -13.00
CA ALA A 205 4.64 3.17 -13.10
C ALA A 205 4.41 4.29 -12.06
N GLY A 206 5.30 4.45 -11.08
CA GLY A 206 5.26 5.55 -10.12
C GLY A 206 4.94 5.14 -8.68
N ALA A 207 4.82 3.85 -8.37
CA ALA A 207 4.67 3.40 -7.00
C ALA A 207 5.94 3.65 -6.17
N ASP A 208 5.75 4.03 -4.90
CA ASP A 208 6.82 4.22 -3.91
C ASP A 208 6.67 3.31 -2.68
N CYS A 209 5.49 2.67 -2.51
CA CYS A 209 5.21 1.73 -1.43
C CYS A 209 4.82 0.36 -2.00
N PHE A 210 5.31 -0.71 -1.37
CA PHE A 210 5.15 -2.08 -1.87
C PHE A 210 4.71 -2.99 -0.73
N VAL A 211 3.44 -3.40 -0.75
CA VAL A 211 2.89 -4.38 0.19
C VAL A 211 3.29 -5.77 -0.26
N ALA A 212 4.08 -6.46 0.55
CA ALA A 212 4.67 -7.74 0.20
C ALA A 212 4.42 -8.80 1.29
N GLY A 213 3.73 -9.86 0.92
CA GLY A 213 3.44 -10.99 1.81
C GLY A 213 4.33 -12.20 1.50
N THR A 214 3.93 -13.03 0.55
CA THR A 214 4.59 -14.32 0.24
C THR A 214 6.06 -14.18 -0.14
N SER A 215 6.44 -13.12 -0.83
CA SER A 215 7.83 -12.85 -1.22
C SER A 215 8.76 -12.58 -0.03
N ILE A 216 8.21 -12.25 1.15
CA ILE A 216 8.95 -12.07 2.40
C ILE A 216 8.80 -13.32 3.28
N PHE A 217 7.57 -13.64 3.71
CA PHE A 217 7.31 -14.67 4.72
C PHE A 217 7.47 -16.11 4.21
N LYS A 218 7.38 -16.32 2.89
CA LYS A 218 7.59 -17.62 2.22
C LYS A 218 8.77 -17.61 1.25
N SER A 219 9.73 -16.68 1.45
CA SER A 219 10.92 -16.60 0.61
C SER A 219 11.75 -17.88 0.71
N GLU A 220 12.36 -18.29 -0.41
CA GLU A 220 13.20 -19.50 -0.47
C GLU A 220 14.40 -19.41 0.47
N THR A 221 14.97 -18.22 0.64
CA THR A 221 16.11 -17.97 1.53
C THR A 221 15.74 -18.04 3.00
N LYS A 222 14.46 -17.99 3.35
CA LYS A 222 13.95 -17.88 4.74
C LYS A 222 14.58 -16.72 5.54
N ASN A 223 15.19 -15.75 4.85
CA ASN A 223 15.79 -14.55 5.42
C ASN A 223 14.97 -13.33 4.98
N TYR A 224 14.22 -12.74 5.90
CA TYR A 224 13.36 -11.59 5.62
C TYR A 224 14.18 -10.35 5.23
N GLY A 225 15.38 -10.17 5.80
CA GLY A 225 16.27 -9.06 5.48
C GLY A 225 16.73 -9.09 4.02
N ASP A 226 17.13 -10.26 3.53
CA ASP A 226 17.53 -10.43 2.12
C ASP A 226 16.34 -10.17 1.20
N ALA A 227 15.16 -10.69 1.53
CA ALA A 227 13.95 -10.50 0.73
C ALA A 227 13.53 -9.03 0.66
N ILE A 228 13.48 -8.32 1.80
CA ILE A 228 13.13 -6.90 1.87
C ILE A 228 14.16 -6.04 1.13
N THR A 229 15.46 -6.32 1.32
CA THR A 229 16.53 -5.59 0.63
C THR A 229 16.43 -5.78 -0.88
N ALA A 230 16.22 -7.01 -1.34
CA ALA A 230 16.11 -7.33 -2.76
C ALA A 230 14.89 -6.63 -3.42
N LEU A 231 13.74 -6.55 -2.73
CA LEU A 231 12.57 -5.82 -3.18
C LEU A 231 12.86 -4.32 -3.29
N ARG A 232 13.46 -3.74 -2.23
CA ARG A 232 13.81 -2.31 -2.17
C ARG A 232 14.80 -1.93 -3.27
N ASP A 233 15.84 -2.73 -3.47
CA ASP A 233 16.86 -2.49 -4.50
C ASP A 233 16.25 -2.59 -5.90
N ALA A 234 15.39 -3.59 -6.12
CA ALA A 234 14.71 -3.78 -7.40
C ALA A 234 13.85 -2.55 -7.77
N ALA A 235 13.04 -2.05 -6.82
CA ALA A 235 12.23 -0.85 -7.02
C ALA A 235 13.10 0.40 -7.20
N SER A 236 14.13 0.60 -6.35
CA SER A 236 15.01 1.77 -6.40
C SER A 236 15.81 1.86 -7.70
N GLN A 237 16.28 0.74 -8.23
CA GLN A 237 17.01 0.71 -9.52
C GLN A 237 16.10 1.05 -10.69
N ALA A 238 14.82 0.69 -10.61
CA ALA A 238 13.85 0.94 -11.66
C ALA A 238 13.51 2.43 -11.80
N THR A 239 13.55 3.20 -10.70
CA THR A 239 13.30 4.65 -10.71
C THR A 239 14.51 5.46 -11.19
N LYS A 240 15.73 4.93 -11.04
CA LYS A 240 16.98 5.59 -11.47
C LYS A 240 17.26 5.48 -12.98
N LYS A 241 16.76 4.45 -13.63
CA LYS A 241 16.87 4.28 -15.09
C LYS A 241 15.72 5.05 -15.77
N SER A 242 15.96 6.32 -16.12
CA SER A 242 15.13 7.01 -17.13
C SER A 242 15.16 6.20 -18.43
N PRO A 243 14.07 6.10 -19.19
CA PRO A 243 14.15 5.50 -20.52
C PRO A 243 15.10 6.32 -21.37
N GLU A 244 16.17 5.69 -21.86
CA GLU A 244 16.85 6.17 -23.03
C GLU A 244 15.82 6.26 -24.14
N THR A 245 15.74 7.44 -24.73
CA THR A 245 14.91 7.78 -25.89
C THR A 245 15.22 6.80 -27.01
N VAL A 246 14.24 6.02 -27.44
CA VAL A 246 14.21 5.39 -28.76
C VAL A 246 13.36 6.25 -29.68
#